data_fe16186645f2a12bb515f25c9ceebcbe
#
_entry.id   fe16186645f2a12bb515f25c9ceebcbe
#
_cell.length_a   1.000
_cell.length_b   1.000
_cell.length_c   1.000
_cell.angle_alpha   90.00
_cell.angle_beta   90.00
_cell.angle_gamma   90.00
#
_symmetry.space_group_name_H-M   'P 1'
#
loop_
_entity.id
_entity.type
_entity.pdbx_description
1 polymer ?
#
loop_
_entity_poly.entity_id
_entity_poly.type
_entity_poly.pdbx_seq_one_letter_code
_entity_poly.pdbx_strand_id
1 'polypeptide(L)'
;MDNNMTFLNACRNGQKGIVQIFLKKGGIDVNKRDAEGNTPLYYACQKGYRDIVSLLLDNEADVSIANNLSETPLHAASKSGNKEIIGKLVQYGADIDATDSDGRTPLIRLLDNRRTDAALFLIEQGADTEIADNTGHKAIDYATAHGLRDVLERLSAEGTTDAHGNTPLHQAAFNGQSEIVRSLLSAFPDMTDAANDEGETPLIIACMKGNLAVTKLLLDAGADANRGLLNGNSPLHFAAWFGNKFIGSDLIAAHAQVNAQNGNGETPLILAAREGNNEFVLLLVVHGADVNLADNLQHTALYYAGERGYSEITEILLTAGAEG
;
A
#
# COMPACT_ATOMS: atom_id res chain seq x y z
N MET A 1 -1.11 -31.49 40.93
CA MET A 1 -1.02 -30.37 39.95
C MET A 1 -0.14 -30.81 38.80
N ASP A 2 -0.57 -30.53 37.59
CA ASP A 2 0.27 -30.84 36.42
C ASP A 2 1.46 -29.86 36.37
N ASN A 3 2.68 -30.40 36.59
CA ASN A 3 3.90 -29.62 36.64
C ASN A 3 4.14 -28.89 35.27
N ASN A 4 3.74 -29.51 34.15
CA ASN A 4 3.90 -28.92 32.82
C ASN A 4 2.99 -27.70 32.68
N MET A 5 1.74 -27.75 33.15
CA MET A 5 0.85 -26.59 33.13
C MET A 5 1.31 -25.47 34.04
N THR A 6 1.90 -25.83 35.21
CA THR A 6 2.50 -24.83 36.12
C THR A 6 3.71 -24.16 35.49
N PHE A 7 4.55 -24.92 34.78
CA PHE A 7 5.69 -24.41 34.01
C PHE A 7 5.24 -23.49 32.88
N LEU A 8 4.25 -23.90 32.10
CA LEU A 8 3.69 -23.09 31.01
C LEU A 8 3.16 -21.76 31.57
N ASN A 9 2.40 -21.79 32.65
CA ASN A 9 1.89 -20.57 33.30
C ASN A 9 3.01 -19.68 33.84
N ALA A 10 4.10 -20.26 34.37
CA ALA A 10 5.27 -19.49 34.78
C ALA A 10 5.93 -18.75 33.61
N CYS A 11 6.04 -19.41 32.47
CA CYS A 11 6.54 -18.77 31.20
C CYS A 11 5.61 -17.67 30.73
N ARG A 12 4.28 -17.92 30.72
CA ARG A 12 3.25 -16.94 30.32
C ARG A 12 3.26 -15.68 31.20
N ASN A 13 3.56 -15.85 32.52
CA ASN A 13 3.54 -14.77 33.50
C ASN A 13 4.91 -14.12 33.77
N GLY A 14 5.95 -14.50 33.01
CA GLY A 14 7.29 -13.91 33.14
C GLY A 14 8.03 -14.30 34.44
N GLN A 15 7.67 -15.40 35.08
CA GLN A 15 8.22 -15.86 36.35
C GLN A 15 9.56 -16.59 36.16
N LYS A 16 10.59 -15.86 35.72
CA LYS A 16 11.93 -16.41 35.35
C LYS A 16 12.49 -17.36 36.43
N GLY A 17 12.43 -17.00 37.71
CA GLY A 17 12.95 -17.84 38.80
C GLY A 17 12.26 -19.20 38.89
N ILE A 18 10.94 -19.24 38.70
CA ILE A 18 10.16 -20.47 38.70
C ILE A 18 10.52 -21.32 37.47
N VAL A 19 10.63 -20.70 36.26
CA VAL A 19 11.06 -21.36 35.02
C VAL A 19 12.42 -22.02 35.23
N GLN A 20 13.39 -21.32 35.81
CA GLN A 20 14.74 -21.87 36.11
C GLN A 20 14.72 -23.07 37.05
N ILE A 21 13.87 -23.02 38.08
CA ILE A 21 13.73 -24.13 39.02
C ILE A 21 13.22 -25.39 38.32
N PHE A 22 12.17 -25.25 37.51
CA PHE A 22 11.60 -26.35 36.75
C PHE A 22 12.60 -26.96 35.75
N LEU A 23 13.31 -26.12 34.97
CA LEU A 23 14.31 -26.58 34.02
C LEU A 23 15.48 -27.32 34.69
N LYS A 24 15.97 -26.81 35.85
CA LYS A 24 17.03 -27.47 36.61
C LYS A 24 16.58 -28.81 37.23
N LYS A 25 15.32 -28.92 37.65
CA LYS A 25 14.79 -30.14 38.22
C LYS A 25 14.60 -31.24 37.19
N GLY A 26 14.37 -30.87 35.94
CA GLY A 26 14.07 -31.79 34.86
C GLY A 26 12.70 -32.42 34.92
N GLY A 27 12.41 -33.30 33.94
CA GLY A 27 11.12 -34.00 33.84
C GLY A 27 9.94 -33.12 33.45
N ILE A 28 10.23 -31.99 32.78
CA ILE A 28 9.26 -31.05 32.23
C ILE A 28 9.24 -31.18 30.71
N ASP A 29 8.05 -31.22 30.14
CA ASP A 29 7.85 -31.05 28.72
C ASP A 29 7.92 -29.54 28.36
N VAL A 30 9.07 -29.12 27.83
CA VAL A 30 9.34 -27.72 27.45
C VAL A 30 8.40 -27.26 26.33
N ASN A 31 7.88 -28.21 25.53
CA ASN A 31 7.00 -27.97 24.40
C ASN A 31 5.53 -28.24 24.73
N LYS A 32 5.17 -28.36 26.00
CA LYS A 32 3.78 -28.59 26.44
C LYS A 32 2.84 -27.54 25.85
N ARG A 33 1.79 -28.02 25.19
CA ARG A 33 0.73 -27.17 24.63
C ARG A 33 -0.45 -27.05 25.59
N ASP A 34 -1.06 -25.87 25.66
CA ASP A 34 -2.35 -25.66 26.31
C ASP A 34 -3.55 -26.00 25.38
N ALA A 35 -4.76 -25.65 25.79
CA ALA A 35 -5.98 -25.91 25.03
C ALA A 35 -6.02 -25.15 23.68
N GLU A 36 -5.42 -23.97 23.62
CA GLU A 36 -5.29 -23.16 22.41
C GLU A 36 -4.10 -23.59 21.53
N GLY A 37 -3.33 -24.56 22.00
CA GLY A 37 -2.15 -25.07 21.32
C GLY A 37 -0.89 -24.26 21.57
N ASN A 38 -0.93 -23.26 22.43
CA ASN A 38 0.22 -22.41 22.71
C ASN A 38 1.28 -23.14 23.55
N THR A 39 2.56 -22.97 23.23
CA THR A 39 3.70 -23.47 23.97
C THR A 39 4.22 -22.43 24.96
N PRO A 40 5.06 -22.82 25.94
CA PRO A 40 5.80 -21.89 26.80
C PRO A 40 6.61 -20.86 26.01
N LEU A 41 7.23 -21.28 24.89
CA LEU A 41 8.01 -20.41 23.99
C LEU A 41 7.11 -19.39 23.29
N TYR A 42 5.95 -19.81 22.80
CA TYR A 42 4.95 -18.92 22.19
C TYR A 42 4.60 -17.75 23.16
N TYR A 43 4.25 -18.07 24.40
CA TYR A 43 3.89 -17.04 25.39
C TYR A 43 5.05 -16.12 25.75
N ALA A 44 6.25 -16.67 25.94
CA ALA A 44 7.44 -15.88 26.24
C ALA A 44 7.77 -14.90 25.09
N CYS A 45 7.63 -15.34 23.85
CA CYS A 45 7.80 -14.51 22.63
C CYS A 45 6.74 -13.42 22.55
N GLN A 46 5.46 -13.79 22.73
CA GLN A 46 4.33 -12.85 22.67
C GLN A 46 4.47 -11.70 23.69
N LYS A 47 4.96 -12.01 24.90
CA LYS A 47 5.14 -11.05 26.00
C LYS A 47 6.49 -10.34 25.98
N GLY A 48 7.41 -10.75 25.11
CA GLY A 48 8.72 -10.14 25.02
C GLY A 48 9.70 -10.49 26.15
N TYR A 49 9.54 -11.66 26.80
CA TYR A 49 10.38 -12.09 27.93
C TYR A 49 11.71 -12.71 27.44
N ARG A 50 12.67 -11.86 27.06
CA ARG A 50 13.96 -12.25 26.45
C ARG A 50 14.69 -13.35 27.22
N ASP A 51 14.80 -13.19 28.55
CA ASP A 51 15.52 -14.15 29.38
C ASP A 51 14.84 -15.53 29.40
N ILE A 52 13.49 -15.55 29.42
CA ILE A 52 12.73 -16.81 29.38
C ILE A 52 12.84 -17.45 28.01
N VAL A 53 12.75 -16.68 26.94
CA VAL A 53 12.97 -17.17 25.57
C VAL A 53 14.35 -17.84 25.47
N SER A 54 15.42 -17.18 25.95
CA SER A 54 16.76 -17.77 25.92
C SER A 54 16.82 -19.07 26.72
N LEU A 55 16.27 -19.08 27.96
CA LEU A 55 16.24 -20.29 28.78
C LEU A 55 15.48 -21.44 28.10
N LEU A 56 14.38 -21.16 27.41
CA LEU A 56 13.60 -22.16 26.70
C LEU A 56 14.37 -22.72 25.50
N LEU A 57 14.97 -21.84 24.70
CA LEU A 57 15.76 -22.24 23.52
C LEU A 57 17.00 -23.05 23.93
N ASP A 58 17.69 -22.65 25.00
CA ASP A 58 18.85 -23.39 25.57
C ASP A 58 18.44 -24.77 26.12
N ASN A 59 17.15 -25.02 26.34
CA ASN A 59 16.59 -26.30 26.80
C ASN A 59 15.71 -26.96 25.72
N GLU A 60 16.06 -26.78 24.45
CA GLU A 60 15.50 -27.47 23.29
C GLU A 60 14.00 -27.18 23.04
N ALA A 61 13.54 -25.97 23.39
CA ALA A 61 12.20 -25.54 22.97
C ALA A 61 12.14 -25.46 21.43
N ASP A 62 11.13 -26.09 20.85
CA ASP A 62 10.92 -26.16 19.41
C ASP A 62 10.29 -24.86 18.89
N VAL A 63 11.02 -24.18 18.00
CA VAL A 63 10.61 -22.91 17.38
C VAL A 63 9.53 -23.08 16.32
N SER A 64 9.28 -24.32 15.85
CA SER A 64 8.35 -24.61 14.76
C SER A 64 6.92 -24.92 15.22
N ILE A 65 6.72 -25.22 16.52
CA ILE A 65 5.41 -25.61 17.02
C ILE A 65 4.43 -24.43 16.95
N ALA A 66 3.46 -24.55 16.06
CA ALA A 66 2.38 -23.59 15.91
C ALA A 66 1.20 -23.91 16.84
N ASN A 67 0.45 -22.88 17.21
CA ASN A 67 -0.81 -23.03 17.95
C ASN A 67 -1.97 -23.47 17.04
N ASN A 68 -3.21 -23.52 17.57
CA ASN A 68 -4.39 -23.94 16.81
C ASN A 68 -4.81 -22.95 15.70
N LEU A 69 -4.22 -21.75 15.67
CA LEU A 69 -4.37 -20.74 14.61
C LEU A 69 -3.16 -20.75 13.64
N SER A 70 -2.35 -21.81 13.66
CA SER A 70 -1.10 -21.90 12.88
C SER A 70 -0.06 -20.81 13.22
N GLU A 71 -0.23 -20.07 14.32
CA GLU A 71 0.75 -19.07 14.73
C GLU A 71 1.96 -19.76 15.39
N THR A 72 3.15 -19.55 14.82
CA THR A 72 4.43 -20.01 15.37
C THR A 72 4.94 -19.04 16.47
N PRO A 73 5.98 -19.43 17.26
CA PRO A 73 6.64 -18.50 18.16
C PRO A 73 7.13 -17.20 17.48
N LEU A 74 7.49 -17.24 16.19
CA LEU A 74 7.90 -16.07 15.44
C LEU A 74 6.71 -15.13 15.15
N HIS A 75 5.52 -15.67 14.84
CA HIS A 75 4.29 -14.89 14.79
C HIS A 75 3.96 -14.24 16.15
N ALA A 76 4.14 -14.99 17.24
CA ALA A 76 3.93 -14.46 18.60
C ALA A 76 4.89 -13.29 18.91
N ALA A 77 6.17 -13.42 18.50
CA ALA A 77 7.18 -12.38 18.68
C ALA A 77 6.85 -11.09 17.91
N SER A 78 6.08 -11.19 16.82
CA SER A 78 5.63 -10.01 16.05
C SER A 78 4.74 -9.06 16.86
N LYS A 79 4.01 -9.56 17.85
CA LYS A 79 3.20 -8.71 18.76
C LYS A 79 4.09 -7.84 19.66
N SER A 80 5.16 -8.41 20.20
CA SER A 80 6.12 -7.66 21.03
C SER A 80 7.01 -6.74 20.21
N GLY A 81 7.34 -7.13 18.98
CA GLY A 81 8.27 -6.42 18.10
C GLY A 81 9.71 -6.44 18.61
N ASN A 82 10.04 -7.39 19.48
CA ASN A 82 11.37 -7.46 20.09
C ASN A 82 12.37 -8.07 19.09
N LYS A 83 13.19 -7.23 18.48
CA LYS A 83 14.19 -7.60 17.48
C LYS A 83 15.17 -8.69 17.98
N GLU A 84 15.56 -8.65 19.25
CA GLU A 84 16.48 -9.65 19.82
C GLU A 84 15.84 -11.05 19.90
N ILE A 85 14.55 -11.11 20.29
CA ILE A 85 13.79 -12.38 20.31
C ILE A 85 13.64 -12.92 18.88
N ILE A 86 13.23 -12.05 17.95
CA ILE A 86 13.06 -12.40 16.54
C ILE A 86 14.38 -12.96 15.98
N GLY A 87 15.50 -12.25 16.22
CA GLY A 87 16.81 -12.70 15.77
C GLY A 87 17.21 -14.06 16.34
N LYS A 88 16.94 -14.32 17.61
CA LYS A 88 17.19 -15.63 18.21
C LYS A 88 16.33 -16.72 17.58
N LEU A 89 15.03 -16.49 17.38
CA LEU A 89 14.17 -17.48 16.74
C LEU A 89 14.64 -17.85 15.33
N VAL A 90 15.03 -16.85 14.52
CA VAL A 90 15.59 -17.06 13.18
C VAL A 90 16.91 -17.85 13.28
N GLN A 91 17.80 -17.50 14.23
CA GLN A 91 19.05 -18.20 14.46
C GLN A 91 18.85 -19.68 14.85
N TYR A 92 17.76 -19.98 15.59
CA TYR A 92 17.40 -21.35 15.98
C TYR A 92 16.56 -22.07 14.90
N GLY A 93 16.46 -21.52 13.70
CA GLY A 93 15.84 -22.15 12.53
C GLY A 93 14.33 -22.00 12.44
N ALA A 94 13.76 -20.95 13.05
CA ALA A 94 12.36 -20.64 12.80
C ALA A 94 12.14 -20.33 11.33
N ASP A 95 11.07 -20.89 10.76
CA ASP A 95 10.64 -20.56 9.41
C ASP A 95 10.18 -19.09 9.36
N ILE A 96 10.95 -18.28 8.63
CA ILE A 96 10.74 -16.83 8.54
C ILE A 96 9.47 -16.48 7.77
N ASP A 97 9.03 -17.37 6.86
CA ASP A 97 7.92 -17.20 5.95
C ASP A 97 6.71 -18.11 6.28
N ALA A 98 6.73 -18.75 7.47
CA ALA A 98 5.59 -19.51 7.94
C ALA A 98 4.31 -18.67 7.88
N THR A 99 3.18 -19.30 7.49
CA THR A 99 1.90 -18.62 7.44
C THR A 99 0.95 -19.09 8.53
N ASP A 100 0.22 -18.17 9.13
CA ASP A 100 -0.85 -18.47 10.09
C ASP A 100 -2.17 -18.85 9.38
N SER A 101 -3.25 -19.06 10.15
CA SER A 101 -4.57 -19.41 9.59
C SER A 101 -5.17 -18.36 8.67
N ASP A 102 -4.73 -17.10 8.76
CA ASP A 102 -5.15 -16.00 7.89
C ASP A 102 -4.23 -15.86 6.65
N GLY A 103 -3.23 -16.73 6.50
CA GLY A 103 -2.19 -16.64 5.47
C GLY A 103 -1.13 -15.59 5.75
N ARG A 104 -1.12 -14.98 6.93
CA ARG A 104 -0.19 -13.90 7.27
C ARG A 104 1.14 -14.46 7.72
N THR A 105 2.24 -13.90 7.16
CA THR A 105 3.60 -14.18 7.62
C THR A 105 3.95 -13.37 8.88
N PRO A 106 5.03 -13.73 9.61
CA PRO A 106 5.56 -12.90 10.69
C PRO A 106 5.85 -11.46 10.25
N LEU A 107 6.34 -11.27 9.01
CA LEU A 107 6.56 -9.94 8.43
C LEU A 107 5.26 -9.14 8.32
N ILE A 108 4.21 -9.71 7.73
CA ILE A 108 2.89 -9.06 7.64
C ILE A 108 2.37 -8.71 9.04
N ARG A 109 2.50 -9.61 10.03
CA ARG A 109 2.11 -9.35 11.41
C ARG A 109 2.88 -8.21 12.07
N LEU A 110 4.19 -8.07 11.76
CA LEU A 110 5.01 -6.94 12.25
C LEU A 110 4.53 -5.61 11.66
N LEU A 111 4.26 -5.59 10.36
CA LEU A 111 3.77 -4.40 9.65
C LEU A 111 2.39 -3.97 10.15
N ASP A 112 1.46 -4.92 10.32
CA ASP A 112 0.13 -4.68 10.86
C ASP A 112 0.20 -4.11 12.31
N ASN A 113 1.15 -4.59 13.11
CA ASN A 113 1.43 -4.07 14.45
C ASN A 113 2.34 -2.83 14.47
N ARG A 114 2.71 -2.27 13.32
CA ARG A 114 3.59 -1.10 13.16
C ARG A 114 4.96 -1.26 13.84
N ARG A 115 5.53 -2.46 13.78
CA ARG A 115 6.84 -2.79 14.35
C ARG A 115 7.95 -2.62 13.31
N THR A 116 8.15 -1.38 12.87
CA THR A 116 9.02 -1.01 11.72
C THR A 116 10.42 -1.58 11.83
N ASP A 117 11.11 -1.38 12.97
CA ASP A 117 12.50 -1.86 13.14
C ASP A 117 12.63 -3.37 13.05
N ALA A 118 11.63 -4.09 13.58
CA ALA A 118 11.60 -5.54 13.53
C ALA A 118 11.21 -6.07 12.15
N ALA A 119 10.33 -5.36 11.43
CA ALA A 119 9.96 -5.68 10.06
C ALA A 119 11.16 -5.50 9.12
N LEU A 120 11.87 -4.37 9.20
CA LEU A 120 13.09 -4.13 8.44
C LEU A 120 14.15 -5.20 8.72
N PHE A 121 14.30 -5.59 10.00
CA PHE A 121 15.21 -6.67 10.36
C PHE A 121 14.82 -8.01 9.70
N LEU A 122 13.52 -8.39 9.67
CA LEU A 122 13.10 -9.62 8.98
C LEU A 122 13.34 -9.55 7.47
N ILE A 123 13.10 -8.41 6.84
CA ILE A 123 13.43 -8.20 5.42
C ILE A 123 14.94 -8.37 5.19
N GLU A 124 15.78 -7.81 6.07
CA GLU A 124 17.25 -8.02 6.01
C GLU A 124 17.66 -9.48 6.19
N GLN A 125 16.88 -10.28 6.92
CA GLN A 125 17.11 -11.72 7.09
C GLN A 125 16.55 -12.54 5.92
N GLY A 126 15.97 -11.92 4.90
CA GLY A 126 15.48 -12.57 3.69
C GLY A 126 14.02 -13.05 3.77
N ALA A 127 13.19 -12.41 4.60
CA ALA A 127 11.75 -12.68 4.58
C ALA A 127 11.17 -12.34 3.20
N ASP A 128 10.34 -13.24 2.66
CA ASP A 128 9.68 -13.04 1.38
C ASP A 128 8.58 -11.97 1.49
N THR A 129 8.76 -10.89 0.76
CA THR A 129 7.84 -9.74 0.75
C THR A 129 6.66 -9.92 -0.21
N GLU A 130 6.71 -10.97 -1.06
CA GLU A 130 5.70 -11.24 -2.08
C GLU A 130 4.61 -12.22 -1.63
N ILE A 131 4.77 -12.87 -0.48
CA ILE A 131 3.73 -13.73 0.09
C ILE A 131 2.52 -12.87 0.47
N ALA A 132 1.36 -13.23 -0.11
CA ALA A 132 0.09 -12.60 0.20
C ALA A 132 -0.68 -13.38 1.27
N ASP A 133 -1.45 -12.68 2.09
CA ASP A 133 -2.41 -13.29 2.99
C ASP A 133 -3.65 -13.85 2.26
N ASN A 134 -4.58 -14.46 2.97
CA ASN A 134 -5.79 -15.06 2.39
C ASN A 134 -6.74 -14.02 1.74
N THR A 135 -6.49 -12.73 1.94
CA THR A 135 -7.23 -11.63 1.30
C THR A 135 -6.49 -11.03 0.10
N GLY A 136 -5.30 -11.56 -0.22
CA GLY A 136 -4.46 -11.11 -1.32
C GLY A 136 -3.53 -9.97 -0.99
N HIS A 137 -3.48 -9.51 0.27
CA HIS A 137 -2.60 -8.41 0.67
C HIS A 137 -1.17 -8.90 0.98
N LYS A 138 -0.18 -8.21 0.42
CA LYS A 138 1.25 -8.41 0.63
C LYS A 138 1.82 -7.45 1.69
N ALA A 139 3.10 -7.58 2.00
CA ALA A 139 3.82 -6.70 2.91
C ALA A 139 3.68 -5.20 2.54
N ILE A 140 3.73 -4.89 1.23
CA ILE A 140 3.60 -3.51 0.72
C ILE A 140 2.25 -2.87 1.08
N ASP A 141 1.16 -3.63 1.04
CA ASP A 141 -0.19 -3.13 1.33
C ASP A 141 -0.31 -2.70 2.80
N TYR A 142 0.22 -3.52 3.73
CA TYR A 142 0.27 -3.19 5.15
C TYR A 142 1.19 -2.01 5.47
N ALA A 143 2.37 -1.96 4.83
CA ALA A 143 3.29 -0.85 4.99
C ALA A 143 2.67 0.48 4.52
N THR A 144 1.94 0.45 3.40
CA THR A 144 1.25 1.61 2.84
C THR A 144 0.07 2.04 3.71
N ALA A 145 -0.80 1.10 4.10
CA ALA A 145 -1.96 1.39 4.95
C ALA A 145 -1.56 2.07 6.26
N HIS A 146 -0.41 1.71 6.81
CA HIS A 146 0.10 2.28 8.05
C HIS A 146 1.12 3.43 7.87
N GLY A 147 1.46 3.79 6.64
CA GLY A 147 2.39 4.88 6.33
C GLY A 147 3.82 4.61 6.82
N LEU A 148 4.30 3.36 6.74
CA LEU A 148 5.61 2.94 7.24
C LEU A 148 6.71 3.29 6.23
N ARG A 149 7.11 4.58 6.20
CA ARG A 149 8.00 5.15 5.20
C ARG A 149 9.28 4.35 4.99
N ASP A 150 10.01 4.04 6.06
CA ASP A 150 11.31 3.36 5.96
C ASP A 150 11.17 1.94 5.36
N VAL A 151 10.05 1.27 5.65
CA VAL A 151 9.72 -0.03 5.04
C VAL A 151 9.38 0.14 3.56
N LEU A 152 8.57 1.15 3.22
CA LEU A 152 8.21 1.43 1.83
C LEU A 152 9.44 1.77 0.98
N GLU A 153 10.37 2.55 1.51
CA GLU A 153 11.66 2.83 0.86
C GLU A 153 12.47 1.53 0.65
N ARG A 154 12.48 0.64 1.63
CA ARG A 154 13.17 -0.66 1.51
C ARG A 154 12.52 -1.55 0.46
N LEU A 155 11.19 -1.71 0.49
CA LEU A 155 10.43 -2.50 -0.50
C LEU A 155 10.57 -1.93 -1.91
N SER A 156 10.60 -0.60 -2.06
CA SER A 156 10.83 0.06 -3.35
C SER A 156 12.21 -0.24 -3.92
N ALA A 157 13.24 -0.27 -3.08
CA ALA A 157 14.59 -0.63 -3.50
C ALA A 157 14.70 -2.09 -3.99
N GLU A 158 13.81 -2.96 -3.54
CA GLU A 158 13.70 -4.37 -3.98
C GLU A 158 12.80 -4.55 -5.21
N GLY A 159 12.12 -3.48 -5.66
CA GLY A 159 11.18 -3.53 -6.79
C GLY A 159 9.85 -4.20 -6.44
N THR A 160 9.52 -4.31 -5.15
CA THR A 160 8.27 -4.93 -4.68
C THR A 160 7.05 -4.20 -5.18
N THR A 161 6.06 -4.94 -5.68
CA THR A 161 4.76 -4.45 -6.12
C THR A 161 3.63 -5.24 -5.44
N ASP A 162 2.43 -4.65 -5.39
CA ASP A 162 1.23 -5.38 -4.95
C ASP A 162 0.72 -6.38 -6.02
N ALA A 163 -0.44 -7.00 -5.78
CA ALA A 163 -1.05 -7.96 -6.70
C ALA A 163 -1.53 -7.35 -8.03
N HIS A 164 -1.55 -6.03 -8.16
CA HIS A 164 -1.93 -5.26 -9.36
C HIS A 164 -0.73 -4.57 -10.02
N GLY A 165 0.49 -4.90 -9.61
CA GLY A 165 1.71 -4.27 -10.11
C GLY A 165 1.93 -2.84 -9.57
N ASN A 166 1.17 -2.40 -8.55
CA ASN A 166 1.37 -1.08 -7.97
C ASN A 166 2.65 -1.04 -7.15
N THR A 167 3.52 -0.07 -7.46
CA THR A 167 4.66 0.26 -6.62
C THR A 167 4.23 1.00 -5.35
N PRO A 168 5.10 1.14 -4.32
CA PRO A 168 4.82 2.00 -3.17
C PRO A 168 4.38 3.42 -3.55
N LEU A 169 4.87 3.97 -4.66
CA LEU A 169 4.50 5.31 -5.13
C LEU A 169 3.04 5.36 -5.64
N HIS A 170 2.56 4.32 -6.33
CA HIS A 170 1.15 4.20 -6.72
C HIS A 170 0.24 4.17 -5.48
N GLN A 171 0.59 3.33 -4.51
CA GLN A 171 -0.15 3.19 -3.26
C GLN A 171 -0.19 4.50 -2.47
N ALA A 172 0.95 5.20 -2.33
CA ALA A 172 1.04 6.49 -1.66
C ALA A 172 0.23 7.57 -2.40
N ALA A 173 0.23 7.54 -3.74
CA ALA A 173 -0.58 8.44 -4.57
C ALA A 173 -2.08 8.19 -4.39
N PHE A 174 -2.50 6.91 -4.35
CA PHE A 174 -3.89 6.53 -4.09
C PHE A 174 -4.38 7.03 -2.73
N ASN A 175 -3.57 6.91 -1.69
CA ASN A 175 -3.91 7.28 -0.32
C ASN A 175 -3.69 8.77 -0.01
N GLY A 176 -3.17 9.57 -0.95
CA GLY A 176 -2.87 10.98 -0.75
C GLY A 176 -1.76 11.26 0.28
N GLN A 177 -0.82 10.33 0.46
CA GLN A 177 0.24 10.38 1.47
C GLN A 177 1.42 11.23 1.00
N SER A 178 1.25 12.56 0.96
CA SER A 178 2.21 13.52 0.37
C SER A 178 3.64 13.37 0.89
N GLU A 179 3.84 13.11 2.19
CA GLU A 179 5.19 12.98 2.76
C GLU A 179 5.89 11.69 2.29
N ILE A 180 5.13 10.60 2.13
CA ILE A 180 5.66 9.34 1.57
C ILE A 180 6.00 9.54 0.09
N VAL A 181 5.08 10.16 -0.68
CA VAL A 181 5.33 10.50 -2.09
C VAL A 181 6.62 11.31 -2.23
N ARG A 182 6.82 12.35 -1.42
CA ARG A 182 8.04 13.18 -1.43
C ARG A 182 9.30 12.36 -1.16
N SER A 183 9.25 11.48 -0.16
CA SER A 183 10.37 10.61 0.21
C SER A 183 10.71 9.63 -0.91
N LEU A 184 9.69 8.95 -1.47
CA LEU A 184 9.89 7.98 -2.55
C LEU A 184 10.42 8.63 -3.82
N LEU A 185 9.91 9.80 -4.23
CA LEU A 185 10.39 10.55 -5.39
C LEU A 185 11.85 11.00 -5.22
N SER A 186 12.25 11.37 -4.00
CA SER A 186 13.64 11.75 -3.69
C SER A 186 14.59 10.54 -3.75
N ALA A 187 14.15 9.38 -3.24
CA ALA A 187 14.96 8.18 -3.18
C ALA A 187 14.99 7.40 -4.51
N PHE A 188 13.88 7.40 -5.26
CA PHE A 188 13.67 6.58 -6.45
C PHE A 188 13.00 7.39 -7.58
N PRO A 189 13.70 8.38 -8.17
CA PRO A 189 13.11 9.25 -9.20
C PRO A 189 12.65 8.47 -10.45
N ASP A 190 13.26 7.33 -10.75
CA ASP A 190 12.88 6.49 -11.91
C ASP A 190 11.47 5.86 -11.77
N MET A 191 10.90 5.85 -10.56
CA MET A 191 9.54 5.36 -10.34
C MET A 191 8.44 6.37 -10.67
N THR A 192 8.79 7.62 -10.97
CA THR A 192 7.83 8.73 -11.15
C THR A 192 6.74 8.37 -12.17
N ASP A 193 7.11 7.72 -13.26
CA ASP A 193 6.20 7.28 -14.33
C ASP A 193 6.09 5.76 -14.45
N ALA A 194 6.38 5.00 -13.39
CA ALA A 194 6.14 3.58 -13.40
C ALA A 194 4.67 3.29 -13.72
N ALA A 195 4.40 2.24 -14.50
CA ALA A 195 3.04 1.82 -14.80
C ALA A 195 2.73 0.51 -14.07
N ASN A 196 1.53 0.41 -13.50
CA ASN A 196 1.01 -0.84 -12.96
C ASN A 196 0.46 -1.75 -14.07
N ASP A 197 -0.15 -2.88 -13.73
CA ASP A 197 -0.67 -3.87 -14.68
C ASP A 197 -1.83 -3.32 -15.54
N GLU A 198 -2.53 -2.27 -15.09
CA GLU A 198 -3.60 -1.58 -15.82
C GLU A 198 -3.05 -0.42 -16.66
N GLY A 199 -1.74 -0.18 -16.62
CA GLY A 199 -1.07 0.92 -17.31
C GLY A 199 -1.20 2.27 -16.60
N GLU A 200 -1.72 2.29 -15.36
CA GLU A 200 -1.85 3.51 -14.59
C GLU A 200 -0.48 3.95 -14.05
N THR A 201 -0.23 5.26 -14.10
CA THR A 201 0.91 5.87 -13.42
C THR A 201 0.47 6.45 -12.08
N PRO A 202 1.40 6.73 -11.14
CA PRO A 202 1.06 7.45 -9.91
C PRO A 202 0.32 8.76 -10.15
N LEU A 203 0.65 9.48 -11.23
CA LEU A 203 -0.02 10.73 -11.62
C LEU A 203 -1.48 10.49 -12.03
N ILE A 204 -1.76 9.48 -12.84
CA ILE A 204 -3.13 9.09 -13.22
C ILE A 204 -3.95 8.78 -11.96
N ILE A 205 -3.40 7.95 -11.06
CA ILE A 205 -4.08 7.59 -9.81
C ILE A 205 -4.36 8.84 -8.96
N ALA A 206 -3.38 9.74 -8.80
CA ALA A 206 -3.57 10.98 -8.04
C ALA A 206 -4.68 11.85 -8.65
N CYS A 207 -4.77 11.95 -9.98
CA CYS A 207 -5.83 12.69 -10.69
C CYS A 207 -7.20 12.04 -10.48
N MET A 208 -7.30 10.71 -10.60
CA MET A 208 -8.54 9.96 -10.35
C MET A 208 -9.05 10.12 -8.91
N LYS A 209 -8.14 10.18 -7.93
CA LYS A 209 -8.49 10.36 -6.51
C LYS A 209 -8.66 11.82 -6.10
N GLY A 210 -8.37 12.76 -6.98
CA GLY A 210 -8.46 14.19 -6.68
C GLY A 210 -7.41 14.69 -5.70
N ASN A 211 -6.28 14.00 -5.57
CA ASN A 211 -5.20 14.30 -4.61
C ASN A 211 -4.30 15.43 -5.13
N LEU A 212 -4.78 16.69 -5.06
CA LEU A 212 -4.07 17.86 -5.59
C LEU A 212 -2.63 17.98 -5.11
N ALA A 213 -2.37 17.79 -3.81
CA ALA A 213 -1.02 17.92 -3.25
C ALA A 213 -0.06 16.88 -3.83
N VAL A 214 -0.53 15.65 -4.02
CA VAL A 214 0.26 14.57 -4.62
C VAL A 214 0.46 14.81 -6.12
N THR A 215 -0.59 15.22 -6.84
CA THR A 215 -0.49 15.61 -8.27
C THR A 215 0.63 16.63 -8.46
N LYS A 216 0.65 17.67 -7.64
CA LYS A 216 1.67 18.71 -7.72
C LYS A 216 3.08 18.16 -7.46
N LEU A 217 3.25 17.33 -6.43
CA LEU A 217 4.54 16.70 -6.13
C LEU A 217 5.06 15.84 -7.27
N LEU A 218 4.17 15.08 -7.91
CA LEU A 218 4.53 14.24 -9.06
C LEU A 218 4.94 15.08 -10.28
N LEU A 219 4.17 16.13 -10.59
CA LEU A 219 4.49 17.06 -11.68
C LEU A 219 5.81 17.83 -11.42
N ASP A 220 6.03 18.30 -10.19
CA ASP A 220 7.28 18.96 -9.77
C ASP A 220 8.49 18.00 -9.88
N ALA A 221 8.27 16.68 -9.75
CA ALA A 221 9.28 15.64 -9.93
C ALA A 221 9.46 15.21 -11.41
N GLY A 222 8.73 15.83 -12.33
CA GLY A 222 8.86 15.58 -13.77
C GLY A 222 7.98 14.45 -14.30
N ALA A 223 6.90 14.09 -13.61
CA ALA A 223 5.92 13.14 -14.15
C ALA A 223 5.36 13.63 -15.49
N ASP A 224 5.24 12.72 -16.47
CA ASP A 224 4.69 13.02 -17.78
C ASP A 224 3.17 13.26 -17.71
N ALA A 225 2.77 14.54 -17.82
CA ALA A 225 1.37 14.95 -17.80
C ALA A 225 0.53 14.41 -19.00
N ASN A 226 1.20 13.79 -19.99
CA ASN A 226 0.56 13.27 -21.20
C ASN A 226 0.54 11.73 -21.27
N ARG A 227 1.26 11.05 -20.36
CA ARG A 227 1.24 9.60 -20.33
C ARG A 227 -0.14 9.09 -19.92
N GLY A 228 -0.85 8.52 -20.86
CA GLY A 228 -2.21 7.99 -20.69
C GLY A 228 -2.26 6.48 -20.60
N LEU A 229 -3.45 5.98 -20.29
CA LEU A 229 -3.79 4.56 -20.35
C LEU A 229 -3.81 4.04 -21.79
N LEU A 230 -3.86 2.71 -21.95
CA LEU A 230 -3.98 2.07 -23.29
C LEU A 230 -5.23 2.52 -24.06
N ASN A 231 -6.28 2.93 -23.37
CA ASN A 231 -7.50 3.49 -23.97
C ASN A 231 -7.36 4.98 -24.35
N GLY A 232 -6.18 5.58 -24.18
CA GLY A 232 -5.88 6.96 -24.52
C GLY A 232 -6.29 8.00 -23.47
N ASN A 233 -6.91 7.60 -22.35
CA ASN A 233 -7.23 8.55 -21.30
C ASN A 233 -5.96 9.05 -20.62
N SER A 234 -5.66 10.35 -20.78
CA SER A 234 -4.56 11.03 -20.09
C SER A 234 -4.98 11.54 -18.69
N PRO A 235 -4.02 11.97 -17.85
CA PRO A 235 -4.34 12.62 -16.57
C PRO A 235 -5.36 13.76 -16.69
N LEU A 236 -5.30 14.54 -17.78
CA LEU A 236 -6.24 15.65 -18.02
C LEU A 236 -7.66 15.18 -18.33
N HIS A 237 -7.83 14.01 -18.97
CA HIS A 237 -9.14 13.41 -19.18
C HIS A 237 -9.81 13.06 -17.82
N PHE A 238 -9.06 12.48 -16.89
CA PHE A 238 -9.58 12.17 -15.55
C PHE A 238 -9.88 13.41 -14.75
N ALA A 239 -8.99 14.42 -14.77
CA ALA A 239 -9.25 15.69 -14.12
C ALA A 239 -10.51 16.37 -14.65
N ALA A 240 -10.75 16.28 -15.97
CA ALA A 240 -11.94 16.81 -16.65
C ALA A 240 -13.21 16.04 -16.25
N TRP A 241 -13.14 14.71 -16.23
CA TRP A 241 -14.25 13.85 -15.83
C TRP A 241 -14.73 14.16 -14.41
N PHE A 242 -13.78 14.25 -13.45
CA PHE A 242 -14.11 14.54 -12.05
C PHE A 242 -14.28 16.04 -11.74
N GLY A 243 -14.06 16.94 -12.71
CA GLY A 243 -14.23 18.38 -12.57
C GLY A 243 -13.22 19.07 -11.64
N ASN A 244 -12.05 18.46 -11.40
CA ASN A 244 -11.05 19.05 -10.52
C ASN A 244 -10.22 20.11 -11.25
N LYS A 245 -10.71 21.35 -11.28
CA LYS A 245 -10.08 22.48 -12.00
C LYS A 245 -8.66 22.80 -11.51
N PHE A 246 -8.36 22.57 -10.24
CA PHE A 246 -7.03 22.86 -9.69
C PHE A 246 -6.00 21.85 -10.23
N ILE A 247 -6.37 20.56 -10.25
CA ILE A 247 -5.54 19.53 -10.90
C ILE A 247 -5.42 19.82 -12.40
N GLY A 248 -6.52 20.17 -13.06
CA GLY A 248 -6.50 20.55 -14.48
C GLY A 248 -5.55 21.71 -14.76
N SER A 249 -5.55 22.75 -13.92
CA SER A 249 -4.64 23.90 -14.03
C SER A 249 -3.18 23.48 -13.89
N ASP A 250 -2.85 22.65 -12.89
CA ASP A 250 -1.47 22.18 -12.68
C ASP A 250 -1.00 21.29 -13.85
N LEU A 251 -1.87 20.41 -14.38
CA LEU A 251 -1.58 19.60 -15.56
C LEU A 251 -1.33 20.44 -16.82
N ILE A 252 -2.16 21.46 -17.07
CA ILE A 252 -1.98 22.38 -18.21
C ILE A 252 -0.68 23.18 -18.05
N ALA A 253 -0.36 23.63 -16.85
CA ALA A 253 0.92 24.31 -16.55
C ALA A 253 2.12 23.37 -16.80
N ALA A 254 1.94 22.05 -16.61
CA ALA A 254 2.92 21.00 -16.93
C ALA A 254 2.82 20.51 -18.40
N HIS A 255 2.25 21.30 -19.29
CA HIS A 255 2.13 21.05 -20.72
C HIS A 255 1.27 19.84 -21.11
N ALA A 256 0.21 19.54 -20.33
CA ALA A 256 -0.80 18.57 -20.77
C ALA A 256 -1.46 19.01 -22.08
N GLN A 257 -1.65 18.06 -22.98
CA GLN A 257 -2.27 18.29 -24.28
C GLN A 257 -3.79 18.51 -24.11
N VAL A 258 -4.23 19.77 -24.20
CA VAL A 258 -5.61 20.19 -23.96
C VAL A 258 -6.61 19.53 -24.93
N ASN A 259 -6.18 19.24 -26.15
CA ASN A 259 -6.99 18.66 -27.22
C ASN A 259 -6.68 17.16 -27.48
N ALA A 260 -6.03 16.48 -26.53
CA ALA A 260 -5.80 15.04 -26.68
C ALA A 260 -7.13 14.29 -26.82
N GLN A 261 -7.19 13.32 -27.72
CA GLN A 261 -8.34 12.44 -27.88
C GLN A 261 -8.03 11.04 -27.35
N ASN A 262 -8.93 10.49 -26.56
CA ASN A 262 -8.86 9.11 -26.11
C ASN A 262 -9.30 8.11 -27.21
N GLY A 263 -9.35 6.81 -26.92
CA GLY A 263 -9.76 5.77 -27.87
C GLY A 263 -11.19 5.91 -28.41
N ASN A 264 -12.05 6.65 -27.72
CA ASN A 264 -13.40 6.99 -28.16
C ASN A 264 -13.45 8.30 -28.98
N GLY A 265 -12.32 8.96 -29.19
CA GLY A 265 -12.24 10.29 -29.79
C GLY A 265 -12.64 11.43 -28.84
N GLU A 266 -12.90 11.11 -27.55
CA GLU A 266 -13.33 12.13 -26.58
C GLU A 266 -12.13 12.98 -26.16
N THR A 267 -12.32 14.30 -26.14
CA THR A 267 -11.36 15.24 -25.56
C THR A 267 -11.68 15.50 -24.07
N PRO A 268 -10.73 16.06 -23.29
CA PRO A 268 -11.04 16.55 -21.94
C PRO A 268 -12.25 17.51 -21.89
N LEU A 269 -12.41 18.36 -22.93
CA LEU A 269 -13.55 19.27 -23.04
C LEU A 269 -14.87 18.51 -23.20
N ILE A 270 -14.92 17.48 -24.05
CA ILE A 270 -16.11 16.64 -24.22
C ILE A 270 -16.48 15.99 -22.87
N LEU A 271 -15.50 15.42 -22.17
CA LEU A 271 -15.75 14.80 -20.85
C LEU A 271 -16.26 15.81 -19.83
N ALA A 272 -15.63 16.98 -19.72
CA ALA A 272 -16.06 18.03 -18.80
C ALA A 272 -17.48 18.51 -19.10
N ALA A 273 -17.82 18.70 -20.38
CA ALA A 273 -19.14 19.13 -20.79
C ALA A 273 -20.21 18.06 -20.53
N ARG A 274 -19.90 16.79 -20.78
CA ARG A 274 -20.79 15.65 -20.55
C ARG A 274 -21.11 15.48 -19.04
N GLU A 275 -20.13 15.72 -18.18
CA GLU A 275 -20.30 15.56 -16.72
C GLU A 275 -20.79 16.84 -16.02
N GLY A 276 -21.00 17.94 -16.76
CA GLY A 276 -21.54 19.18 -16.21
C GLY A 276 -20.54 20.04 -15.43
N ASN A 277 -19.26 19.89 -15.70
CA ASN A 277 -18.18 20.55 -14.97
C ASN A 277 -17.88 21.95 -15.53
N ASN A 278 -18.77 22.94 -15.27
CA ASN A 278 -18.73 24.30 -15.83
C ASN A 278 -17.36 24.97 -15.68
N GLU A 279 -16.80 24.97 -14.46
CA GLU A 279 -15.51 25.62 -14.19
C GLU A 279 -14.35 24.95 -14.93
N PHE A 280 -14.43 23.63 -15.17
CA PHE A 280 -13.44 22.91 -15.93
C PHE A 280 -13.56 23.17 -17.43
N VAL A 281 -14.79 23.25 -17.96
CA VAL A 281 -15.07 23.68 -19.34
C VAL A 281 -14.47 25.06 -19.59
N LEU A 282 -14.73 26.02 -18.69
CA LEU A 282 -14.16 27.36 -18.81
C LEU A 282 -12.62 27.34 -18.76
N LEU A 283 -12.04 26.55 -17.87
CA LEU A 283 -10.57 26.37 -17.78
C LEU A 283 -9.99 25.90 -19.13
N LEU A 284 -10.59 24.86 -19.74
CA LEU A 284 -10.10 24.31 -20.99
C LEU A 284 -10.25 25.30 -22.16
N VAL A 285 -11.40 25.98 -22.25
CA VAL A 285 -11.65 26.99 -23.30
C VAL A 285 -10.63 28.14 -23.22
N VAL A 286 -10.38 28.66 -22.03
CA VAL A 286 -9.37 29.73 -21.81
C VAL A 286 -7.96 29.28 -22.20
N HIS A 287 -7.66 27.97 -22.10
CA HIS A 287 -6.36 27.42 -22.47
C HIS A 287 -6.31 26.81 -23.88
N GLY A 288 -7.25 27.19 -24.75
CA GLY A 288 -7.22 26.89 -26.19
C GLY A 288 -7.78 25.51 -26.54
N ALA A 289 -8.73 25.00 -25.75
CA ALA A 289 -9.47 23.81 -26.19
C ALA A 289 -10.24 24.13 -27.48
N ASP A 290 -10.13 23.25 -28.48
CA ASP A 290 -10.92 23.29 -29.68
C ASP A 290 -12.34 22.79 -29.39
N VAL A 291 -13.30 23.71 -29.39
CA VAL A 291 -14.69 23.44 -29.01
C VAL A 291 -15.45 22.62 -30.07
N ASN A 292 -14.90 22.48 -31.27
CA ASN A 292 -15.51 21.80 -32.40
C ASN A 292 -14.97 20.37 -32.65
N LEU A 293 -13.99 19.92 -31.84
CA LEU A 293 -13.58 18.53 -31.89
C LEU A 293 -14.73 17.61 -31.48
N ALA A 294 -14.95 16.58 -32.27
CA ALA A 294 -15.99 15.59 -32.02
C ALA A 294 -15.37 14.22 -31.67
N ASP A 295 -16.12 13.45 -30.93
CA ASP A 295 -15.81 12.05 -30.64
C ASP A 295 -16.06 11.13 -31.86
N ASN A 296 -15.84 9.83 -31.69
CA ASN A 296 -16.03 8.83 -32.75
C ASN A 296 -17.51 8.68 -33.20
N LEU A 297 -18.45 9.20 -32.40
CA LEU A 297 -19.89 9.28 -32.73
C LEU A 297 -20.26 10.60 -33.39
N GLN A 298 -19.29 11.47 -33.70
CA GLN A 298 -19.45 12.82 -34.24
C GLN A 298 -20.20 13.77 -33.29
N HIS A 299 -20.11 13.52 -31.97
CA HIS A 299 -20.67 14.40 -30.95
C HIS A 299 -19.60 15.34 -30.39
N THR A 300 -19.92 16.64 -30.36
CA THR A 300 -19.08 17.69 -29.78
C THR A 300 -19.39 17.91 -28.31
N ALA A 301 -18.58 18.72 -27.62
CA ALA A 301 -18.87 19.16 -26.25
C ALA A 301 -20.25 19.87 -26.17
N LEU A 302 -20.59 20.67 -27.20
CA LEU A 302 -21.88 21.37 -27.30
C LEU A 302 -23.05 20.39 -27.39
N TYR A 303 -22.91 19.31 -28.15
CA TYR A 303 -23.94 18.27 -28.24
C TYR A 303 -24.24 17.67 -26.84
N TYR A 304 -23.23 17.28 -26.10
CA TYR A 304 -23.41 16.68 -24.76
C TYR A 304 -24.00 17.68 -23.74
N ALA A 305 -23.57 18.95 -23.78
CA ALA A 305 -24.12 19.98 -22.93
C ALA A 305 -25.63 20.25 -23.25
N GLY A 306 -26.01 20.23 -24.53
CA GLY A 306 -27.37 20.38 -24.99
C GLY A 306 -28.28 19.22 -24.56
N GLU A 307 -27.86 17.98 -24.80
CA GLU A 307 -28.59 16.77 -24.41
C GLU A 307 -28.84 16.67 -22.88
N ARG A 308 -27.90 17.17 -22.08
CA ARG A 308 -28.00 17.19 -20.63
C ARG A 308 -28.69 18.47 -20.06
N GLY A 309 -28.97 19.46 -20.91
CA GLY A 309 -29.57 20.69 -20.49
C GLY A 309 -28.66 21.62 -19.66
N TYR A 310 -27.35 21.53 -19.83
CA TYR A 310 -26.37 22.36 -19.13
C TYR A 310 -26.23 23.74 -19.79
N SER A 311 -27.17 24.62 -19.53
CA SER A 311 -27.28 25.94 -20.17
C SER A 311 -26.05 26.83 -20.02
N GLU A 312 -25.40 26.81 -18.86
CA GLU A 312 -24.16 27.57 -18.61
C GLU A 312 -23.01 27.07 -19.48
N ILE A 313 -22.81 25.75 -19.57
CA ILE A 313 -21.80 25.15 -20.46
C ILE A 313 -22.10 25.45 -21.90
N THR A 314 -23.39 25.36 -22.33
CA THR A 314 -23.86 25.71 -23.66
C THR A 314 -23.47 27.15 -24.01
N GLU A 315 -23.71 28.09 -23.10
CA GLU A 315 -23.38 29.51 -23.27
C GLU A 315 -21.85 29.71 -23.40
N ILE A 316 -21.05 29.06 -22.54
CA ILE A 316 -19.58 29.11 -22.60
C ILE A 316 -19.08 28.62 -23.96
N LEU A 317 -19.59 27.47 -24.43
CA LEU A 317 -19.14 26.84 -25.67
C LEU A 317 -19.54 27.68 -26.90
N LEU A 318 -20.79 28.18 -26.97
CA LEU A 318 -21.26 29.07 -28.06
C LEU A 318 -20.45 30.36 -28.09
N THR A 319 -20.16 30.96 -26.93
CA THR A 319 -19.34 32.18 -26.82
C THR A 319 -17.89 31.92 -27.34
N ALA A 320 -17.38 30.69 -27.15
CA ALA A 320 -16.08 30.27 -27.65
C ALA A 320 -16.08 29.85 -29.14
N GLY A 321 -17.21 29.91 -29.83
CA GLY A 321 -17.33 29.63 -31.25
C GLY A 321 -17.68 28.17 -31.58
N ALA A 322 -18.34 27.45 -30.66
CA ALA A 322 -18.87 26.13 -30.98
C ALA A 322 -19.94 26.20 -32.07
N GLU A 323 -19.83 25.32 -33.06
CA GLU A 323 -20.81 25.17 -34.13
C GLU A 323 -21.82 24.09 -33.77
N GLY A 324 -23.11 24.31 -34.02
CA GLY A 324 -24.21 23.44 -33.68
C GLY A 324 -24.41 22.26 -34.64
#